data_97d15e7e8bbe39f6edde382debb27130
#
_entry.id   97d15e7e8bbe39f6edde382debb27130
#
_cell.length_a   1.000
_cell.length_b   1.000
_cell.length_c   1.000
_cell.angle_alpha   90.00
_cell.angle_beta   90.00
_cell.angle_gamma   90.00
#
_symmetry.space_group_name_H-M   'P 1'
#
loop_
_entity.id
_entity.type
_entity.pdbx_description
1 polymer ?
#
loop_
_entity_poly.entity_id
_entity_poly.type
_entity_poly.pdbx_seq_one_letter_code
_entity_poly.pdbx_strand_id
1 'polypeptide(L)'
;MEVVHWKECEDKKIDKFPYRGQMHDVIGTSVRWLSKHGDDGHGYPEYGLRLFTIQPGGRIPIHNHFYHQTMYILSGEFECWEFDPATDEVIKKAICGPGTSIYIPSLQPHGMKNTSDQPSTFLCCICNVYDKETML
;
A
#
# COMPACT_ATOMS: atom_id res chain seq x y z
N MET A 1 4.65 -21.71 -12.27
CA MET A 1 4.53 -20.33 -12.80
C MET A 1 3.05 -19.96 -12.81
N GLU A 2 2.71 -18.82 -12.20
CA GLU A 2 1.34 -18.29 -12.26
C GLU A 2 1.30 -17.11 -13.23
N VAL A 3 0.25 -17.07 -14.04
CA VAL A 3 0.02 -15.99 -15.00
C VAL A 3 -1.42 -15.55 -14.86
N VAL A 4 -1.63 -14.31 -14.45
CA VAL A 4 -2.96 -13.73 -14.30
C VAL A 4 -3.02 -12.36 -14.97
N HIS A 5 -4.20 -12.03 -15.49
CA HIS A 5 -4.49 -10.68 -15.92
C HIS A 5 -5.24 -9.96 -14.81
N TRP A 6 -4.95 -8.70 -14.55
CA TRP A 6 -5.54 -7.96 -13.43
C TRP A 6 -7.08 -7.95 -13.44
N LYS A 7 -7.71 -7.99 -14.62
CA LYS A 7 -9.17 -8.06 -14.76
C LYS A 7 -9.78 -9.36 -14.25
N GLU A 8 -8.99 -10.43 -14.16
CA GLU A 8 -9.42 -11.72 -13.62
C GLU A 8 -9.36 -11.78 -12.09
N CYS A 9 -8.67 -10.82 -11.47
CA CYS A 9 -8.53 -10.76 -10.03
C CYS A 9 -9.71 -10.02 -9.41
N GLU A 10 -10.20 -10.54 -8.27
CA GLU A 10 -11.29 -9.91 -7.54
C GLU A 10 -10.93 -8.48 -7.12
N ASP A 11 -11.83 -7.54 -7.39
CA ASP A 11 -11.71 -6.14 -6.95
C ASP A 11 -12.35 -6.00 -5.57
N LYS A 12 -11.51 -5.93 -4.53
CA LYS A 12 -11.96 -5.86 -3.14
C LYS A 12 -11.96 -4.41 -2.67
N LYS A 13 -13.11 -3.96 -2.20
CA LYS A 13 -13.21 -2.65 -1.55
C LYS A 13 -12.53 -2.69 -0.18
N ILE A 14 -11.76 -1.66 0.13
CA ILE A 14 -11.14 -1.47 1.43
C ILE A 14 -11.84 -0.29 2.11
N ASP A 15 -12.43 -0.55 3.28
CA ASP A 15 -13.18 0.46 4.03
C ASP A 15 -12.43 0.97 5.26
N LYS A 16 -11.55 0.17 5.84
CA LYS A 16 -10.85 0.54 7.08
C LYS A 16 -9.46 -0.08 7.14
N PHE A 17 -8.54 0.65 7.76
CA PHE A 17 -7.25 0.13 8.19
C PHE A 17 -7.04 0.36 9.69
N PRO A 18 -6.41 -0.60 10.39
CA PRO A 18 -6.06 -0.44 11.79
C PRO A 18 -4.82 0.44 11.94
N TYR A 19 -4.84 1.31 12.94
CA TYR A 19 -3.67 2.05 13.37
C TYR A 19 -3.77 2.33 14.88
N ARG A 20 -2.74 1.93 15.64
CA ARG A 20 -2.67 2.11 17.12
C ARG A 20 -3.93 1.61 17.83
N GLY A 21 -4.42 0.43 17.44
CA GLY A 21 -5.58 -0.20 18.06
C GLY A 21 -6.94 0.40 17.69
N GLN A 22 -6.97 1.35 16.76
CA GLN A 22 -8.20 1.95 16.24
C GLN A 22 -8.33 1.71 14.75
N MET A 23 -9.59 1.59 14.29
CA MET A 23 -9.89 1.47 12.87
C MET A 23 -10.11 2.86 12.28
N HIS A 24 -9.41 3.15 11.18
CA HIS A 24 -9.51 4.42 10.46
C HIS A 24 -10.15 4.21 9.10
N ASP A 25 -11.00 5.15 8.68
CA ASP A 25 -11.72 5.07 7.42
C ASP A 25 -10.78 5.22 6.22
N VAL A 26 -10.90 4.27 5.31
CA VAL A 26 -10.32 4.31 3.96
C VAL A 26 -11.43 4.69 2.99
N ILE A 27 -11.19 5.65 2.13
CA ILE A 27 -12.22 6.20 1.25
C ILE A 27 -11.87 5.93 -0.21
N GLY A 28 -12.87 5.42 -0.97
CA GLY A 28 -12.79 5.29 -2.42
C GLY A 28 -11.68 4.37 -2.93
N THR A 29 -11.27 3.39 -2.14
CA THR A 29 -10.10 2.55 -2.41
C THR A 29 -10.52 1.11 -2.63
N SER A 30 -9.95 0.48 -3.65
CA SER A 30 -10.07 -0.96 -3.88
C SER A 30 -8.73 -1.58 -4.22
N VAL A 31 -8.63 -2.89 -4.04
CA VAL A 31 -7.40 -3.65 -4.26
C VAL A 31 -7.67 -4.95 -5.00
N ARG A 32 -6.77 -5.28 -5.93
CA ARG A 32 -6.72 -6.58 -6.61
C ARG A 32 -5.39 -7.24 -6.27
N TRP A 33 -5.46 -8.45 -5.72
CA TRP A 33 -4.27 -9.25 -5.48
C TRP A 33 -3.86 -9.93 -6.78
N LEU A 34 -2.70 -9.55 -7.30
CA LEU A 34 -2.14 -10.16 -8.52
C LEU A 34 -1.35 -11.42 -8.20
N SER A 35 -0.62 -11.39 -7.08
CA SER A 35 0.02 -12.58 -6.53
C SER A 35 0.04 -12.50 -5.00
N LYS A 36 0.00 -13.67 -4.35
CA LYS A 36 -0.07 -13.75 -2.88
C LYS A 36 0.47 -15.11 -2.46
N HIS A 37 1.61 -15.14 -1.80
CA HIS A 37 2.31 -16.37 -1.44
C HIS A 37 2.90 -16.32 -0.05
N GLY A 38 2.87 -17.47 0.62
CA GLY A 38 3.44 -17.64 1.94
C GLY A 38 2.54 -17.15 3.07
N ASP A 39 3.00 -17.38 4.30
CA ASP A 39 2.35 -16.93 5.52
C ASP A 39 3.45 -16.41 6.46
N ASP A 40 3.39 -15.14 6.81
CA ASP A 40 4.37 -14.48 7.66
C ASP A 40 4.15 -14.74 9.16
N GLY A 41 3.12 -15.50 9.51
CA GLY A 41 2.74 -15.75 10.90
C GLY A 41 2.00 -14.59 11.58
N HIS A 42 1.71 -13.50 10.85
CA HIS A 42 1.03 -12.30 11.35
C HIS A 42 -0.28 -12.00 10.60
N GLY A 43 -0.73 -12.96 9.79
CA GLY A 43 -1.95 -12.80 8.99
C GLY A 43 -1.76 -12.15 7.63
N TYR A 44 -0.51 -12.01 7.19
CA TYR A 44 -0.16 -11.46 5.87
C TYR A 44 0.67 -12.47 5.07
N PRO A 45 0.67 -12.39 3.74
CA PRO A 45 1.56 -13.21 2.93
C PRO A 45 3.01 -12.76 3.11
N GLU A 46 3.94 -13.68 2.93
CA GLU A 46 5.38 -13.36 2.90
C GLU A 46 5.75 -12.50 1.69
N TYR A 47 5.04 -12.69 0.59
CA TYR A 47 5.20 -11.94 -0.64
C TYR A 47 3.83 -11.69 -1.27
N GLY A 48 3.64 -10.50 -1.81
CA GLY A 48 2.42 -10.17 -2.55
C GLY A 48 2.62 -8.98 -3.48
N LEU A 49 1.90 -9.03 -4.60
CA LEU A 49 1.79 -7.91 -5.53
C LEU A 49 0.32 -7.54 -5.67
N ARG A 50 0.01 -6.28 -5.44
CA ARG A 50 -1.35 -5.76 -5.47
C ARG A 50 -1.48 -4.60 -6.43
N LEU A 51 -2.63 -4.50 -7.07
CA LEU A 51 -3.04 -3.32 -7.84
C LEU A 51 -4.10 -2.56 -7.03
N PHE A 52 -3.78 -1.34 -6.64
CA PHE A 52 -4.70 -0.43 -5.96
C PHE A 52 -5.33 0.55 -6.94
N THR A 53 -6.59 0.86 -6.70
CA THR A 53 -7.31 1.94 -7.37
C THR A 53 -7.91 2.85 -6.32
N ILE A 54 -7.65 4.15 -6.41
CA ILE A 54 -8.24 5.16 -5.53
C ILE A 54 -9.05 6.12 -6.39
N GLN A 55 -10.33 6.25 -6.07
CA GLN A 55 -11.25 7.16 -6.77
C GLN A 55 -10.90 8.63 -6.48
N PRO A 56 -11.37 9.58 -7.31
CA PRO A 56 -11.25 11.00 -6.99
C PRO A 56 -11.81 11.31 -5.60
N GLY A 57 -11.09 12.05 -4.79
CA GLY A 57 -11.44 12.32 -3.40
C GLY A 57 -11.18 11.17 -2.43
N GLY A 58 -10.72 10.03 -2.93
CA GLY A 58 -10.38 8.88 -2.11
C GLY A 58 -9.04 9.03 -1.42
N ARG A 59 -8.88 8.31 -0.32
CA ARG A 59 -7.63 8.35 0.47
C ARG A 59 -7.45 7.11 1.33
N ILE A 60 -6.19 6.85 1.61
CA ILE A 60 -5.75 5.90 2.62
C ILE A 60 -5.17 6.72 3.77
N PRO A 61 -5.76 6.67 4.98
CA PRO A 61 -5.32 7.47 6.12
C PRO A 61 -3.98 6.94 6.68
N ILE A 62 -3.50 7.61 7.73
CA ILE A 62 -2.33 7.14 8.47
C ILE A 62 -2.51 5.68 8.90
N HIS A 63 -1.53 4.85 8.56
CA HIS A 63 -1.46 3.45 8.97
C HIS A 63 -0.02 2.98 8.88
N ASN A 64 0.25 1.84 9.48
CA ASN A 64 1.52 1.15 9.31
C ASN A 64 1.28 -0.36 9.28
N HIS A 65 2.28 -1.10 8.87
CA HIS A 65 2.23 -2.55 8.83
C HIS A 65 3.63 -3.14 9.00
N PHE A 66 3.62 -4.40 9.37
CA PHE A 66 4.83 -5.14 9.71
C PHE A 66 5.73 -5.38 8.50
N TYR A 67 5.15 -5.64 7.34
CA TYR A 67 5.89 -5.81 6.11
C TYR A 67 6.39 -4.46 5.57
N HIS A 68 7.47 -4.49 4.81
CA HIS A 68 7.86 -3.35 4.01
C HIS A 68 7.28 -3.45 2.60
N GLN A 69 7.17 -2.33 1.93
CA GLN A 69 6.54 -2.29 0.62
C GLN A 69 7.21 -1.29 -0.32
N THR A 70 7.04 -1.55 -1.61
CA THR A 70 7.32 -0.57 -2.65
C THR A 70 6.06 -0.35 -3.46
N MET A 71 5.67 0.90 -3.61
CA MET A 71 4.59 1.30 -4.51
C MET A 71 5.17 1.88 -5.78
N TYR A 72 4.54 1.60 -6.91
CA TYR A 72 4.89 2.17 -8.21
C TYR A 72 3.64 2.74 -8.86
N ILE A 73 3.63 4.06 -9.10
CA ILE A 73 2.46 4.76 -9.62
C ILE A 73 2.31 4.46 -11.12
N LEU A 74 1.14 3.96 -11.51
CA LEU A 74 0.80 3.63 -12.89
C LEU A 74 0.06 4.77 -13.59
N SER A 75 -0.91 5.38 -12.91
CA SER A 75 -1.75 6.44 -13.48
C SER A 75 -2.21 7.41 -12.42
N GLY A 76 -2.52 8.63 -12.85
CA GLY A 76 -3.05 9.66 -12.00
C GLY A 76 -1.99 10.38 -11.16
N GLU A 77 -2.40 10.92 -10.03
CA GLU A 77 -1.53 11.67 -9.13
C GLU A 77 -1.95 11.46 -7.69
N PHE A 78 -0.97 11.31 -6.82
CA PHE A 78 -1.19 11.16 -5.38
C PHE A 78 -0.37 12.15 -4.58
N GLU A 79 -0.94 12.63 -3.49
CA GLU A 79 -0.19 13.25 -2.41
C GLU A 79 0.10 12.17 -1.36
N CYS A 80 1.38 11.91 -1.12
CA CYS A 80 1.83 10.87 -0.20
C CYS A 80 2.45 11.49 1.04
N TRP A 81 2.18 10.88 2.21
CA TRP A 81 2.64 11.38 3.51
C TRP A 81 3.45 10.31 4.24
N GLU A 82 4.52 10.77 4.86
CA GLU A 82 5.25 10.04 5.89
C GLU A 82 5.01 10.74 7.23
N PHE A 83 4.71 9.97 8.26
CA PHE A 83 4.41 10.51 9.58
C PHE A 83 5.49 10.13 10.59
N ASP A 84 5.76 11.02 11.54
CA ASP A 84 6.61 10.74 12.68
C ASP A 84 5.95 9.65 13.54
N PRO A 85 6.61 8.49 13.78
CA PRO A 85 6.01 7.41 14.57
C PRO A 85 5.76 7.75 16.04
N ALA A 86 6.40 8.80 16.56
CA ALA A 86 6.20 9.24 17.95
C ALA A 86 5.04 10.24 18.10
N THR A 87 4.80 11.10 17.09
CA THR A 87 3.86 12.23 17.20
C THR A 87 2.69 12.15 16.22
N ASP A 88 2.77 11.28 15.20
CA ASP A 88 1.82 11.21 14.09
C ASP A 88 1.73 12.49 13.24
N GLU A 89 2.72 13.37 13.38
CA GLU A 89 2.83 14.55 12.54
C GLU A 89 3.44 14.21 11.18
N VAL A 90 3.01 14.91 10.14
CA VAL A 90 3.59 14.77 8.81
C VAL A 90 5.03 15.29 8.81
N ILE A 91 5.99 14.42 8.49
CA ILE A 91 7.41 14.78 8.40
C ILE A 91 7.90 14.84 6.95
N LYS A 92 7.16 14.27 6.03
CA LYS A 92 7.46 14.34 4.59
C LYS A 92 6.18 14.27 3.79
N LYS A 93 6.10 15.12 2.77
CA LYS A 93 4.99 15.14 1.82
C LYS A 93 5.57 15.17 0.41
N ALA A 94 5.00 14.35 -0.49
CA ALA A 94 5.42 14.31 -1.88
C ALA A 94 4.21 14.19 -2.79
N ILE A 95 4.25 14.89 -3.92
CA ILE A 95 3.29 14.72 -5.02
C ILE A 95 3.91 13.72 -6.00
N CYS A 96 3.23 12.61 -6.22
CA CYS A 96 3.74 11.48 -6.98
C CYS A 96 2.85 11.17 -8.18
N GLY A 97 3.44 11.19 -9.35
CA GLY A 97 2.79 10.84 -10.61
C GLY A 97 3.30 9.53 -11.20
N PRO A 98 2.82 9.14 -12.40
CA PRO A 98 3.20 7.91 -13.06
C PRO A 98 4.72 7.76 -13.20
N GLY A 99 5.22 6.55 -12.96
CA GLY A 99 6.66 6.26 -13.01
C GLY A 99 7.39 6.52 -11.70
N THR A 100 6.71 7.02 -10.66
CA THR A 100 7.31 7.25 -9.33
C THR A 100 7.29 5.98 -8.51
N SER A 101 8.41 5.64 -7.90
CA SER A 101 8.56 4.54 -6.94
C SER A 101 8.64 5.10 -5.52
N ILE A 102 7.89 4.50 -4.60
CA ILE A 102 7.83 4.92 -3.19
C ILE A 102 8.11 3.70 -2.34
N TYR A 103 9.20 3.73 -1.58
CA TYR A 103 9.54 2.67 -0.63
C TYR A 103 9.11 3.07 0.78
N ILE A 104 8.41 2.16 1.45
CA ILE A 104 7.96 2.31 2.84
C ILE A 104 8.59 1.21 3.68
N PRO A 105 9.49 1.55 4.63
CA PRO A 105 10.06 0.56 5.54
C PRO A 105 9.01 -0.05 6.48
N SER A 106 9.34 -1.22 7.03
CA SER A 106 8.52 -1.86 8.06
C SER A 106 8.15 -0.88 9.16
N LEU A 107 6.88 -0.86 9.57
CA LEU A 107 6.29 -0.07 10.65
C LEU A 107 6.28 1.45 10.43
N GLN A 108 6.79 1.96 9.32
CA GLN A 108 6.75 3.41 9.03
C GLN A 108 5.31 3.88 8.78
N PRO A 109 4.77 4.79 9.61
CA PRO A 109 3.43 5.34 9.36
C PRO A 109 3.40 6.19 8.09
N HIS A 110 2.41 5.94 7.27
CA HIS A 110 2.23 6.59 5.98
C HIS A 110 0.76 6.66 5.57
N GLY A 111 0.48 7.44 4.56
CA GLY A 111 -0.85 7.57 3.97
C GLY A 111 -0.77 8.28 2.64
N MET A 112 -1.91 8.37 1.94
CA MET A 112 -1.97 9.03 0.64
C MET A 112 -3.39 9.39 0.27
N LYS A 113 -3.52 10.35 -0.66
CA LYS A 113 -4.80 10.68 -1.28
C LYS A 113 -4.64 10.85 -2.79
N ASN A 114 -5.71 10.56 -3.51
CA ASN A 114 -5.80 10.88 -4.93
C ASN A 114 -6.07 12.39 -5.09
N THR A 115 -5.15 13.09 -5.72
CA THR A 115 -5.25 14.54 -5.99
C THR A 115 -5.72 14.84 -7.42
N SER A 116 -5.96 13.79 -8.22
CA SER A 116 -6.44 13.94 -9.57
C SER A 116 -7.98 13.89 -9.63
N ASP A 117 -8.55 14.27 -10.76
CA ASP A 117 -10.00 14.18 -11.03
C ASP A 117 -10.41 12.86 -11.68
N GLN A 118 -9.48 11.92 -11.80
CA GLN A 118 -9.68 10.58 -12.35
C GLN A 118 -9.30 9.49 -11.35
N PRO A 119 -9.83 8.27 -11.50
CA PRO A 119 -9.30 7.13 -10.75
C PRO A 119 -7.80 7.00 -10.99
N SER A 120 -7.05 6.81 -9.91
CA SER A 120 -5.59 6.72 -9.98
C SER A 120 -5.13 5.37 -9.44
N THR A 121 -4.11 4.79 -10.06
CA THR A 121 -3.69 3.42 -9.79
C THR A 121 -2.21 3.31 -9.47
N PHE A 122 -1.89 2.35 -8.61
CA PHE A 122 -0.50 1.99 -8.32
C PHE A 122 -0.36 0.49 -8.04
N LEU A 123 0.81 -0.04 -8.35
CA LEU A 123 1.22 -1.36 -7.88
C LEU A 123 1.81 -1.23 -6.48
N CYS A 124 1.58 -2.23 -5.65
CA CYS A 124 2.17 -2.31 -4.32
C CYS A 124 2.71 -3.71 -4.10
N CYS A 125 4.03 -3.82 -4.07
CA CYS A 125 4.73 -5.05 -3.72
C CYS A 125 5.02 -5.05 -2.22
N ILE A 126 4.63 -6.12 -1.55
CA ILE A 126 4.95 -6.35 -0.15
C ILE A 126 5.88 -7.53 -0.01
N CYS A 127 6.80 -7.45 0.93
CA CYS A 127 7.74 -8.53 1.23
C CYS A 127 8.02 -8.56 2.73
N ASN A 128 7.98 -9.74 3.31
CA ASN A 128 8.13 -9.93 4.74
C ASN A 128 8.96 -11.15 5.12
N VAL A 129 9.77 -11.62 4.18
CA VAL A 129 10.67 -12.76 4.42
C VAL A 129 12.02 -12.23 4.88
N TYR A 130 12.34 -12.49 6.15
CA TYR A 130 13.64 -12.20 6.73
C TYR A 130 14.17 -13.44 7.45
N ASP A 131 14.82 -14.28 6.72
CA ASP A 131 15.67 -15.30 7.32
C ASP A 131 17.12 -14.92 7.04
N LYS A 132 17.72 -14.23 7.97
CA LYS A 132 19.10 -13.77 7.85
C LYS A 132 20.09 -14.93 7.80
N GLU A 133 19.76 -16.07 8.39
CA GLU A 133 20.64 -17.24 8.40
C GLU A 133 20.68 -17.92 7.04
N THR A 134 19.57 -17.90 6.31
CA THR A 134 19.52 -18.49 4.96
C THR A 134 20.04 -17.56 3.88
N MET A 135 20.21 -16.28 4.17
CA MET A 135 20.76 -15.30 3.23
C MET A 135 22.29 -15.34 3.13
N LEU A 136 22.93 -16.12 3.96
CA LEU A 136 24.36 -16.33 3.96
C LEU A 136 24.74 -17.62 3.22
#